data_97fddb54d08037005850a100ada77753
#
_entry.id   97fddb54d08037005850a100ada77753
#
_cell.length_a   1.000
_cell.length_b   1.000
_cell.length_c   1.000
_cell.angle_alpha   90.00
_cell.angle_beta   90.00
_cell.angle_gamma   90.00
#
_symmetry.space_group_name_H-M   'P 1'
#
loop_
_entity.id
_entity.type
_entity.pdbx_description
1 polymer ?
#
loop_
_entity_poly.entity_id
_entity_poly.type
_entity_poly.pdbx_seq_one_letter_code
_entity_poly.pdbx_strand_id
1 'polypeptide(L)'
;MEQRKLTKADIDKVRHIEGFPIAKDEDIIALSRPPYYTTCPNPFIADFIAEHGTPYDEATDDYHREPFAADVSEGKTDPIYMAHSYHTKVPYKAIMRYILHYTNPGDLVFDGFCGTGMTGIAAQMCGSPEPAFKAQLEAEMSDIHWGARRAILNDLSPAATFIAFNYNDSVDASLFEKEALRILGEAEADLGWMYETRHVDSVGEPVIGIDGRPVMGKINYVVWSDVFICPSCSEELVYWDRAVEANGRQVGNGFTCPKCGTKLKKSDCQRAQVSYFDAKLGKTLAVSKQTPTLISYIALGKKFEKRPDEFDLELIEKCSAVSSPTWYPFDYIEDGDNASQAKISHHFDYVHQYYYDRSLIVFSQLWDKATRSICSNTLRFLITSVLVKTGSKFHNIGIKDGKINLAGQMPNVLFVPSSVAERNIIDLVRGKLKDILPVFTRAHANQSIISVGDASDTMIPDKCIDYIFVDINTSIPCVINDHYEPQDPVAA
;
A
#
# COMPACT_ATOMS: atom_id res chain seq x y z
N MET A 1 20.53 -10.72 21.06
CA MET A 1 20.09 -9.46 21.76
C MET A 1 18.68 -9.62 22.34
N GLU A 2 18.40 -9.11 23.55
CA GLU A 2 17.07 -9.17 24.18
C GLU A 2 16.14 -8.06 23.66
N GLN A 3 14.86 -8.39 23.51
CA GLN A 3 13.83 -7.39 23.17
C GLN A 3 13.67 -6.39 24.32
N ARG A 4 13.61 -5.10 23.99
CA ARG A 4 13.46 -3.98 24.94
C ARG A 4 12.55 -2.89 24.34
N LYS A 5 12.18 -1.92 25.15
CA LYS A 5 11.50 -0.71 24.66
C LYS A 5 12.54 0.33 24.24
N LEU A 6 12.29 1.03 23.13
CA LEU A 6 13.05 2.20 22.75
C LEU A 6 12.81 3.30 23.79
N THR A 7 13.88 3.97 24.20
CA THR A 7 13.80 5.08 25.15
C THR A 7 14.17 6.39 24.46
N LYS A 8 13.75 7.53 25.05
CA LYS A 8 14.18 8.84 24.56
C LYS A 8 15.71 8.97 24.53
N ALA A 9 16.40 8.43 25.52
CA ALA A 9 17.86 8.45 25.57
C ALA A 9 18.50 7.66 24.40
N ASP A 10 17.85 6.62 23.90
CA ASP A 10 18.32 5.88 22.73
C ASP A 10 18.11 6.73 21.45
N ILE A 11 16.97 7.39 21.33
CA ILE A 11 16.67 8.31 20.21
C ILE A 11 17.65 9.48 20.19
N ASP A 12 17.93 10.08 21.34
CA ASP A 12 18.83 11.25 21.43
C ASP A 12 20.28 10.93 20.99
N LYS A 13 20.70 9.66 21.07
CA LYS A 13 22.01 9.21 20.55
C LYS A 13 22.12 9.32 19.03
N VAL A 14 21.02 9.20 18.32
CA VAL A 14 20.97 9.06 16.85
C VAL A 14 20.26 10.24 16.18
N ARG A 15 19.73 11.19 16.94
CA ARG A 15 18.96 12.34 16.43
C ARG A 15 19.77 13.25 15.49
N HIS A 16 21.09 13.27 15.63
CA HIS A 16 21.99 14.09 14.82
C HIS A 16 22.32 13.48 13.46
N ILE A 17 21.95 12.22 13.23
CA ILE A 17 22.23 11.50 11.99
C ILE A 17 21.36 12.06 10.87
N GLU A 18 21.93 12.28 9.71
CA GLU A 18 21.21 12.71 8.53
C GLU A 18 20.11 11.74 8.15
N GLY A 19 18.96 12.26 7.69
CA GLY A 19 17.78 11.43 7.42
C GLY A 19 17.01 11.00 8.67
N PHE A 20 17.29 11.60 9.86
CA PHE A 20 16.45 11.36 11.03
C PHE A 20 15.00 11.79 10.73
N PRO A 21 13.98 10.95 11.01
CA PRO A 21 12.60 11.21 10.62
C PRO A 21 12.00 12.44 11.33
N ILE A 22 11.21 13.23 10.60
CA ILE A 22 10.41 14.32 11.14
C ILE A 22 9.18 13.72 11.82
N ALA A 23 9.31 13.36 13.10
CA ALA A 23 8.24 12.74 13.87
C ALA A 23 8.39 13.06 15.37
N LYS A 24 7.31 12.86 16.14
CA LYS A 24 7.39 12.95 17.61
C LYS A 24 8.05 11.70 18.18
N ASP A 25 8.79 11.87 19.28
CA ASP A 25 9.47 10.74 19.94
C ASP A 25 8.49 9.63 20.34
N GLU A 26 7.28 9.99 20.77
CA GLU A 26 6.24 9.05 21.15
C GLU A 26 5.80 8.16 19.97
N ASP A 27 5.72 8.71 18.76
CA ASP A 27 5.35 7.97 17.55
C ASP A 27 6.50 7.05 17.12
N ILE A 28 7.74 7.54 17.18
CA ILE A 28 8.95 6.73 16.93
C ILE A 28 8.99 5.53 17.89
N ILE A 29 8.79 5.76 19.18
CA ILE A 29 8.76 4.71 20.21
C ILE A 29 7.63 3.71 19.95
N ALA A 30 6.44 4.20 19.64
CA ALA A 30 5.25 3.36 19.45
C ALA A 30 5.35 2.42 18.25
N LEU A 31 6.02 2.84 17.18
CA LEU A 31 6.19 2.05 15.96
C LEU A 31 7.41 1.12 16.01
N SER A 32 8.40 1.43 16.84
CA SER A 32 9.64 0.65 16.94
C SER A 32 9.46 -0.68 17.69
N ARG A 33 10.31 -1.66 17.35
CA ARG A 33 10.45 -2.98 18.01
C ARG A 33 11.92 -3.32 18.24
N PRO A 34 12.60 -2.57 19.15
CA PRO A 34 14.03 -2.76 19.37
C PRO A 34 14.34 -4.13 19.98
N PRO A 35 15.55 -4.65 19.72
CA PRO A 35 16.65 -4.01 18.99
C PRO A 35 16.53 -4.14 17.46
N TYR A 36 15.69 -5.03 16.94
CA TYR A 36 15.68 -5.43 15.53
C TYR A 36 15.03 -4.43 14.57
N TYR A 37 14.21 -3.52 15.08
CA TYR A 37 13.57 -2.48 14.27
C TYR A 37 13.38 -1.18 15.04
N THR A 38 13.85 -0.07 14.45
CA THR A 38 13.53 1.28 14.91
C THR A 38 13.06 2.15 13.74
N THR A 39 12.09 3.02 14.02
CA THR A 39 11.60 4.01 13.04
C THR A 39 12.42 5.30 13.07
N CYS A 40 13.67 5.20 13.47
CA CYS A 40 14.75 6.18 13.37
C CYS A 40 16.07 5.42 13.12
N PRO A 41 17.23 6.08 12.92
CA PRO A 41 18.50 5.38 12.86
C PRO A 41 18.66 4.44 14.05
N ASN A 42 19.03 3.19 13.79
CA ASN A 42 18.94 2.14 14.79
C ASN A 42 20.21 2.10 15.69
N PRO A 43 20.11 2.51 16.96
CA PRO A 43 21.28 2.59 17.86
C PRO A 43 21.86 1.23 18.26
N PHE A 44 21.26 0.11 17.83
CA PHE A 44 21.67 -1.25 18.19
C PHE A 44 22.41 -1.97 17.08
N ILE A 45 22.73 -1.31 15.94
CA ILE A 45 23.44 -1.92 14.81
C ILE A 45 24.80 -2.45 15.22
N ALA A 46 25.56 -1.67 15.99
CA ALA A 46 26.89 -2.10 16.46
C ALA A 46 26.82 -3.35 17.37
N ASP A 47 25.81 -3.43 18.24
CA ASP A 47 25.59 -4.60 19.10
C ASP A 47 25.22 -5.83 18.28
N PHE A 48 24.40 -5.67 17.24
CA PHE A 48 24.04 -6.75 16.32
C PHE A 48 25.26 -7.28 15.57
N ILE A 49 26.10 -6.39 15.08
CA ILE A 49 27.33 -6.75 14.39
C ILE A 49 28.31 -7.45 15.34
N ALA A 50 28.46 -6.94 16.57
CA ALA A 50 29.33 -7.58 17.58
C ALA A 50 28.88 -9.00 17.98
N GLU A 51 27.56 -9.27 17.95
CA GLU A 51 27.00 -10.59 18.27
C GLU A 51 27.10 -11.56 17.08
N HIS A 52 27.03 -11.06 15.84
CA HIS A 52 26.83 -11.90 14.66
C HIS A 52 27.88 -11.78 13.57
N GLY A 53 28.65 -10.70 13.55
CA GLY A 53 29.69 -10.48 12.53
C GLY A 53 30.95 -11.27 12.80
N THR A 54 31.68 -11.53 11.72
CA THR A 54 33.02 -12.13 11.79
C THR A 54 34.06 -11.01 11.68
N PRO A 55 35.03 -10.89 12.62
CA PRO A 55 36.06 -9.89 12.49
C PRO A 55 36.89 -10.12 11.21
N TYR A 56 37.08 -9.06 10.43
CA TYR A 56 37.90 -9.11 9.23
C TYR A 56 39.38 -9.11 9.59
N ASP A 57 40.14 -10.05 9.01
CA ASP A 57 41.61 -10.12 9.13
C ASP A 57 42.23 -10.17 7.73
N GLU A 58 42.83 -9.06 7.33
CA GLU A 58 43.46 -8.88 6.03
C GLU A 58 44.63 -9.88 5.80
N ALA A 59 45.26 -10.39 6.87
CA ALA A 59 46.37 -11.33 6.75
C ALA A 59 45.94 -12.75 6.38
N THR A 60 44.68 -13.08 6.63
CA THR A 60 44.08 -14.40 6.36
C THR A 60 42.96 -14.35 5.31
N ASP A 61 42.68 -13.18 4.74
CA ASP A 61 41.66 -13.03 3.72
C ASP A 61 42.11 -13.67 2.39
N ASP A 62 41.42 -14.73 2.01
CA ASP A 62 41.62 -15.46 0.76
C ASP A 62 40.31 -15.37 -0.13
N TYR A 63 39.43 -14.43 0.18
CA TYR A 63 38.17 -14.30 -0.55
C TYR A 63 38.40 -14.00 -2.03
N HIS A 64 37.87 -14.89 -2.86
CA HIS A 64 37.89 -14.75 -4.30
C HIS A 64 36.57 -15.28 -4.91
N ARG A 65 35.81 -14.44 -5.61
CA ARG A 65 34.60 -14.81 -6.34
C ARG A 65 34.58 -14.13 -7.71
N GLU A 66 34.24 -14.88 -8.73
CA GLU A 66 34.05 -14.31 -10.08
C GLU A 66 32.80 -13.43 -10.14
N PRO A 67 32.77 -12.40 -11.02
CA PRO A 67 31.59 -11.59 -11.24
C PRO A 67 30.39 -12.45 -11.64
N PHE A 68 29.24 -12.18 -11.03
CA PHE A 68 27.99 -12.91 -11.26
C PHE A 68 26.88 -11.97 -11.71
N ALA A 69 26.10 -12.39 -12.71
CA ALA A 69 24.90 -11.68 -13.19
C ALA A 69 23.75 -12.68 -13.38
N ALA A 70 22.58 -12.30 -12.93
CA ALA A 70 21.36 -13.08 -13.10
C ALA A 70 20.14 -12.19 -13.40
N ASP A 71 19.08 -12.75 -13.97
CA ASP A 71 17.82 -12.05 -14.19
C ASP A 71 17.16 -11.71 -12.84
N VAL A 72 16.86 -10.43 -12.65
CA VAL A 72 16.18 -9.90 -11.45
C VAL A 72 14.65 -9.98 -11.52
N SER A 73 14.08 -10.56 -12.56
CA SER A 73 12.62 -10.71 -12.72
C SER A 73 12.04 -11.98 -12.10
N GLU A 74 12.89 -12.94 -11.75
CA GLU A 74 12.47 -14.23 -11.20
C GLU A 74 11.74 -14.07 -9.86
N GLY A 75 10.58 -14.70 -9.73
CA GLY A 75 9.79 -14.68 -8.50
C GLY A 75 8.78 -13.55 -8.37
N LYS A 76 8.55 -12.73 -9.41
CA LYS A 76 7.51 -11.65 -9.39
C LYS A 76 6.08 -12.16 -9.14
N THR A 77 5.81 -13.44 -9.35
CA THR A 77 4.52 -14.10 -9.07
C THR A 77 4.49 -14.84 -7.73
N ASP A 78 5.60 -14.83 -6.99
CA ASP A 78 5.69 -15.48 -5.68
C ASP A 78 4.74 -14.82 -4.66
N PRO A 79 4.03 -15.60 -3.81
CA PRO A 79 3.14 -15.06 -2.78
C PRO A 79 3.81 -14.03 -1.86
N ILE A 80 5.07 -14.23 -1.46
CA ILE A 80 5.81 -13.26 -0.63
C ILE A 80 6.00 -11.94 -1.39
N TYR A 81 6.39 -12.02 -2.68
CA TYR A 81 6.52 -10.81 -3.50
C TYR A 81 5.17 -10.09 -3.66
N MET A 82 4.07 -10.82 -3.84
CA MET A 82 2.74 -10.26 -4.10
C MET A 82 2.01 -9.77 -2.84
N ALA A 83 2.47 -10.14 -1.65
CA ALA A 83 1.76 -9.88 -0.39
C ALA A 83 1.56 -8.38 -0.09
N HIS A 84 2.54 -7.54 -0.31
CA HIS A 84 2.43 -6.09 -0.15
C HIS A 84 2.93 -5.37 -1.40
N SER A 85 2.24 -4.33 -1.86
CA SER A 85 2.66 -3.53 -3.01
C SER A 85 3.71 -2.50 -2.62
N TYR A 86 4.74 -2.34 -3.47
CA TYR A 86 5.75 -1.29 -3.38
C TYR A 86 6.34 -1.04 -4.78
N HIS A 87 6.81 0.18 -5.07
CA HIS A 87 7.16 0.58 -6.44
C HIS A 87 8.41 -0.12 -6.97
N THR A 88 9.45 -0.23 -6.15
CA THR A 88 10.81 -0.58 -6.55
C THR A 88 11.25 -1.88 -5.89
N LYS A 89 10.47 -2.93 -6.07
CA LYS A 89 10.64 -4.18 -5.34
C LYS A 89 11.33 -5.21 -6.21
N VAL A 90 12.51 -5.70 -5.79
CA VAL A 90 13.18 -6.85 -6.39
C VAL A 90 12.69 -8.13 -5.75
N PRO A 91 12.38 -9.19 -6.50
CA PRO A 91 12.00 -10.48 -5.93
C PRO A 91 13.12 -11.11 -5.12
N TYR A 92 12.80 -11.62 -3.93
CA TYR A 92 13.80 -12.26 -3.04
C TYR A 92 14.49 -13.45 -3.69
N LYS A 93 13.83 -14.21 -4.58
CA LYS A 93 14.45 -15.34 -5.32
C LYS A 93 15.60 -14.88 -6.21
N ALA A 94 15.43 -13.73 -6.87
CA ALA A 94 16.52 -13.15 -7.65
C ALA A 94 17.69 -12.72 -6.75
N ILE A 95 17.41 -12.07 -5.62
CA ILE A 95 18.43 -11.64 -4.66
C ILE A 95 19.17 -12.85 -4.05
N MET A 96 18.47 -13.95 -3.77
CA MET A 96 19.08 -15.18 -3.24
C MET A 96 20.22 -15.69 -4.11
N ARG A 97 20.15 -15.58 -5.44
CA ARG A 97 21.22 -16.00 -6.35
C ARG A 97 22.51 -15.26 -6.09
N TYR A 98 22.44 -13.94 -5.89
CA TYR A 98 23.60 -13.11 -5.56
C TYR A 98 24.15 -13.42 -4.17
N ILE A 99 23.27 -13.53 -3.17
CA ILE A 99 23.70 -13.87 -1.80
C ILE A 99 24.37 -15.24 -1.75
N LEU A 100 23.82 -16.26 -2.39
CA LEU A 100 24.41 -17.61 -2.43
C LEU A 100 25.75 -17.64 -3.16
N HIS A 101 25.94 -16.81 -4.19
CA HIS A 101 27.20 -16.75 -4.94
C HIS A 101 28.31 -16.07 -4.13
N TYR A 102 28.01 -14.95 -3.45
CA TYR A 102 29.02 -14.11 -2.81
C TYR A 102 29.24 -14.36 -1.33
N THR A 103 28.40 -15.16 -0.66
CA THR A 103 28.43 -15.29 0.81
C THR A 103 28.38 -16.73 1.28
N ASN A 104 28.75 -16.92 2.56
CA ASN A 104 28.63 -18.17 3.29
C ASN A 104 27.51 -18.11 4.34
N PRO A 105 27.02 -19.25 4.86
CA PRO A 105 26.07 -19.26 5.97
C PRO A 105 26.58 -18.47 7.18
N GLY A 106 25.73 -17.58 7.70
CA GLY A 106 26.04 -16.74 8.85
C GLY A 106 26.57 -15.35 8.51
N ASP A 107 27.03 -15.12 7.28
CA ASP A 107 27.54 -13.83 6.82
C ASP A 107 26.54 -12.70 6.95
N LEU A 108 27.04 -11.46 7.11
CA LEU A 108 26.28 -10.22 7.18
C LEU A 108 26.09 -9.59 5.80
N VAL A 109 24.84 -9.46 5.38
CA VAL A 109 24.46 -8.78 4.14
C VAL A 109 23.90 -7.40 4.48
N PHE A 110 24.43 -6.36 3.86
CA PHE A 110 23.93 -5.00 4.01
C PHE A 110 23.13 -4.55 2.78
N ASP A 111 22.00 -3.86 3.03
CA ASP A 111 21.21 -3.19 1.98
C ASP A 111 20.81 -1.80 2.50
N GLY A 112 21.47 -0.77 1.95
CA GLY A 112 21.26 0.63 2.33
C GLY A 112 20.00 1.27 1.76
N PHE A 113 19.35 0.62 0.78
CA PHE A 113 18.13 1.07 0.08
C PHE A 113 17.11 -0.08 0.03
N CYS A 114 16.87 -0.69 1.18
CA CYS A 114 16.22 -2.00 1.29
C CYS A 114 14.75 -2.02 0.84
N GLY A 115 14.12 -0.87 0.65
CA GLY A 115 12.70 -0.78 0.30
C GLY A 115 11.84 -1.64 1.23
N THR A 116 11.25 -2.68 0.69
CA THR A 116 10.41 -3.62 1.46
C THR A 116 11.18 -4.75 2.14
N GLY A 117 12.51 -4.71 2.19
CA GLY A 117 13.33 -5.68 2.90
C GLY A 117 13.41 -7.06 2.26
N MET A 118 13.29 -7.14 0.93
CA MET A 118 13.39 -8.43 0.21
C MET A 118 14.79 -9.04 0.33
N THR A 119 15.83 -8.23 0.53
CA THR A 119 17.19 -8.69 0.81
C THR A 119 17.26 -9.48 2.12
N GLY A 120 16.56 -9.03 3.18
CA GLY A 120 16.46 -9.77 4.44
C GLY A 120 15.73 -11.11 4.27
N ILE A 121 14.63 -11.13 3.53
CA ILE A 121 13.93 -12.38 3.18
C ILE A 121 14.85 -13.32 2.40
N ALA A 122 15.59 -12.80 1.40
CA ALA A 122 16.53 -13.60 0.62
C ALA A 122 17.63 -14.22 1.49
N ALA A 123 18.20 -13.42 2.40
CA ALA A 123 19.21 -13.88 3.35
C ALA A 123 18.71 -15.03 4.25
N GLN A 124 17.50 -14.90 4.77
CA GLN A 124 16.85 -15.95 5.58
C GLN A 124 16.55 -17.20 4.75
N MET A 125 15.96 -17.02 3.55
CA MET A 125 15.52 -18.12 2.68
C MET A 125 16.69 -18.94 2.10
N CYS A 126 17.90 -18.43 2.12
CA CYS A 126 19.10 -19.24 1.87
C CYS A 126 19.24 -20.41 2.85
N GLY A 127 18.65 -20.33 4.05
CA GLY A 127 18.63 -21.42 5.04
C GLY A 127 17.44 -22.37 4.91
N SER A 128 16.37 -21.95 4.21
CA SER A 128 15.12 -22.71 4.10
C SER A 128 14.48 -22.53 2.73
N PRO A 129 15.20 -22.84 1.64
CA PRO A 129 14.70 -22.62 0.28
C PRO A 129 13.53 -23.53 -0.06
N GLU A 130 12.67 -23.08 -0.93
CA GLU A 130 11.62 -23.90 -1.54
C GLU A 130 12.27 -25.08 -2.33
N PRO A 131 11.84 -26.35 -2.15
CA PRO A 131 12.51 -27.50 -2.72
C PRO A 131 12.72 -27.45 -4.24
N ALA A 132 11.72 -26.98 -4.98
CA ALA A 132 11.82 -26.86 -6.44
C ALA A 132 12.86 -25.80 -6.85
N PHE A 133 12.86 -24.66 -6.18
CA PHE A 133 13.83 -23.60 -6.43
C PHE A 133 15.24 -23.99 -6.01
N LYS A 134 15.39 -24.73 -4.90
CA LYS A 134 16.68 -25.32 -4.48
C LYS A 134 17.26 -26.22 -5.56
N ALA A 135 16.48 -27.18 -6.06
CA ALA A 135 16.93 -28.10 -7.10
C ALA A 135 17.32 -27.39 -8.40
N GLN A 136 16.57 -26.31 -8.75
CA GLN A 136 16.90 -25.48 -9.90
C GLN A 136 18.27 -24.79 -9.72
N LEU A 137 18.51 -24.15 -8.56
CA LEU A 137 19.76 -23.45 -8.29
C LEU A 137 20.97 -24.42 -8.27
N GLU A 138 20.82 -25.60 -7.67
CA GLU A 138 21.87 -26.63 -7.64
C GLU A 138 22.23 -27.17 -9.04
N ALA A 139 21.30 -27.07 -10.01
CA ALA A 139 21.57 -27.41 -11.40
C ALA A 139 22.24 -26.27 -12.20
N GLU A 140 22.00 -25.02 -11.81
CA GLU A 140 22.45 -23.83 -12.54
C GLU A 140 23.75 -23.22 -11.99
N MET A 141 24.02 -23.39 -10.70
CA MET A 141 25.14 -22.77 -9.99
C MET A 141 25.99 -23.82 -9.34
N SER A 142 27.33 -23.65 -9.39
CA SER A 142 28.30 -24.46 -8.65
C SER A 142 28.63 -23.82 -7.31
N ASP A 143 29.10 -24.61 -6.37
CA ASP A 143 29.66 -24.16 -5.09
C ASP A 143 28.66 -23.37 -4.20
N ILE A 144 27.43 -23.88 -4.11
CA ILE A 144 26.39 -23.28 -3.27
C ILE A 144 26.55 -23.78 -1.81
N HIS A 145 26.71 -22.83 -0.89
CA HIS A 145 26.66 -23.12 0.54
C HIS A 145 25.29 -22.70 1.12
N TRP A 146 24.41 -23.68 1.29
CA TRP A 146 23.08 -23.45 1.88
C TRP A 146 23.16 -23.16 3.38
N GLY A 147 22.41 -22.18 3.84
CA GLY A 147 22.29 -21.76 5.23
C GLY A 147 21.79 -20.33 5.29
N ALA A 148 21.16 -19.93 6.37
CA ALA A 148 20.69 -18.57 6.56
C ALA A 148 21.86 -17.58 6.67
N ARG A 149 21.71 -16.40 6.09
CA ARG A 149 22.53 -15.21 6.33
C ARG A 149 21.74 -14.22 7.15
N ARG A 150 22.42 -13.24 7.70
CA ARG A 150 21.82 -12.13 8.43
C ARG A 150 21.83 -10.87 7.60
N ALA A 151 20.86 -9.98 7.84
CA ALA A 151 20.78 -8.76 7.07
C ALA A 151 20.73 -7.51 7.97
N ILE A 152 21.45 -6.47 7.53
CA ILE A 152 21.31 -5.11 8.03
C ILE A 152 20.61 -4.33 6.93
N LEU A 153 19.40 -3.84 7.23
CA LEU A 153 18.52 -3.19 6.26
C LEU A 153 18.32 -1.73 6.65
N ASN A 154 18.55 -0.84 5.71
CA ASN A 154 18.32 0.59 5.91
C ASN A 154 17.51 1.16 4.76
N ASP A 155 16.65 2.11 5.05
CA ASP A 155 15.94 2.91 4.04
C ASP A 155 15.57 4.26 4.64
N LEU A 156 15.56 5.30 3.82
CA LEU A 156 15.14 6.64 4.23
C LEU A 156 13.63 6.72 4.53
N SER A 157 12.84 5.85 3.91
CA SER A 157 11.38 5.85 4.04
C SER A 157 10.90 5.04 5.25
N PRO A 158 10.25 5.66 6.26
CA PRO A 158 9.63 4.94 7.37
C PRO A 158 8.54 3.95 6.91
N ALA A 159 7.86 4.24 5.79
CA ALA A 159 6.88 3.32 5.21
C ALA A 159 7.54 2.07 4.64
N ALA A 160 8.68 2.22 3.94
CA ALA A 160 9.45 1.10 3.42
C ALA A 160 9.96 0.20 4.55
N THR A 161 10.61 0.77 5.55
CA THR A 161 11.18 0.03 6.69
C THR A 161 10.10 -0.62 7.55
N PHE A 162 8.92 -0.01 7.69
CA PHE A 162 7.77 -0.64 8.33
C PHE A 162 7.31 -1.90 7.58
N ILE A 163 7.28 -1.85 6.25
CA ILE A 163 6.96 -3.02 5.42
C ILE A 163 8.08 -4.06 5.55
N ALA A 164 9.36 -3.63 5.47
CA ALA A 164 10.52 -4.50 5.63
C ALA A 164 10.51 -5.23 6.97
N PHE A 165 10.19 -4.53 8.05
CA PHE A 165 10.07 -5.12 9.39
C PHE A 165 9.02 -6.24 9.40
N ASN A 166 7.81 -5.99 8.92
CA ASN A 166 6.75 -7.00 8.92
C ASN A 166 7.04 -8.21 8.03
N TYR A 167 7.86 -8.05 6.99
CA TYR A 167 8.34 -9.17 6.18
C TYR A 167 9.42 -10.00 6.87
N ASN A 168 10.22 -9.39 7.74
CA ASN A 168 11.42 -10.00 8.32
C ASN A 168 11.25 -10.37 9.79
N ASP A 169 10.11 -10.05 10.42
CA ASP A 169 9.81 -10.39 11.80
C ASP A 169 9.13 -11.76 11.92
N SER A 170 9.31 -12.39 13.07
CA SER A 170 8.60 -13.61 13.43
C SER A 170 7.19 -13.27 13.92
N VAL A 171 6.19 -13.81 13.25
CA VAL A 171 4.78 -13.58 13.56
C VAL A 171 4.10 -14.90 13.90
N ASP A 172 3.35 -14.93 15.00
CA ASP A 172 2.38 -16.00 15.24
C ASP A 172 1.22 -15.87 14.23
N ALA A 173 1.31 -16.61 13.13
CA ALA A 173 0.35 -16.57 12.03
C ALA A 173 -1.07 -16.92 12.49
N SER A 174 -1.22 -17.83 13.46
CA SER A 174 -2.53 -18.24 13.98
C SER A 174 -3.18 -17.13 14.83
N LEU A 175 -2.40 -16.50 15.69
CA LEU A 175 -2.85 -15.34 16.47
C LEU A 175 -3.19 -14.15 15.57
N PHE A 176 -2.36 -13.88 14.58
CA PHE A 176 -2.60 -12.83 13.57
C PHE A 176 -3.91 -13.08 12.82
N GLU A 177 -4.13 -14.29 12.29
CA GLU A 177 -5.36 -14.65 11.59
C GLU A 177 -6.59 -14.44 12.46
N LYS A 178 -6.54 -14.94 13.71
CA LYS A 178 -7.63 -14.77 14.68
C LYS A 178 -7.97 -13.30 14.94
N GLU A 179 -6.95 -12.46 15.16
CA GLU A 179 -7.14 -11.04 15.42
C GLU A 179 -7.63 -10.29 14.18
N ALA A 180 -7.10 -10.63 12.98
CA ALA A 180 -7.58 -10.07 11.73
C ALA A 180 -9.06 -10.39 11.48
N LEU A 181 -9.47 -11.63 11.68
CA LEU A 181 -10.87 -12.03 11.53
C LEU A 181 -11.77 -11.37 12.57
N ARG A 182 -11.27 -11.18 13.81
CA ARG A 182 -12.01 -10.46 14.86
C ARG A 182 -12.29 -9.01 14.45
N ILE A 183 -11.25 -8.23 14.11
CA ILE A 183 -11.45 -6.81 13.73
C ILE A 183 -12.30 -6.64 12.47
N LEU A 184 -12.17 -7.57 11.50
CA LEU A 184 -12.99 -7.58 10.29
C LEU A 184 -14.45 -7.93 10.59
N GLY A 185 -14.69 -8.85 11.52
CA GLY A 185 -16.05 -9.19 11.99
C GLY A 185 -16.72 -8.03 12.71
N GLU A 186 -16.00 -7.34 13.57
CA GLU A 186 -16.48 -6.13 14.25
C GLU A 186 -16.75 -4.99 13.23
N ALA A 187 -15.84 -4.76 12.28
CA ALA A 187 -16.06 -3.75 11.24
C ALA A 187 -17.27 -4.09 10.36
N GLU A 188 -17.48 -5.36 10.03
CA GLU A 188 -18.67 -5.81 9.29
C GLU A 188 -19.96 -5.55 10.08
N ALA A 189 -19.97 -5.84 11.39
CA ALA A 189 -21.13 -5.58 12.26
C ALA A 189 -21.44 -4.08 12.39
N ASP A 190 -20.41 -3.24 12.52
CA ASP A 190 -20.55 -1.79 12.73
C ASP A 190 -20.85 -1.03 11.43
N LEU A 191 -20.21 -1.41 10.31
CA LEU A 191 -20.16 -0.63 9.07
C LEU A 191 -20.62 -1.40 7.81
N GLY A 192 -20.99 -2.67 7.94
CA GLY A 192 -21.44 -3.48 6.79
C GLY A 192 -22.61 -2.88 6.03
N TRP A 193 -23.48 -2.15 6.74
CA TRP A 193 -24.62 -1.44 6.17
C TRP A 193 -24.23 -0.41 5.09
N MET A 194 -23.00 0.13 5.14
CA MET A 194 -22.48 1.07 4.14
C MET A 194 -22.28 0.42 2.77
N TYR A 195 -22.26 -0.90 2.72
CA TYR A 195 -22.07 -1.70 1.49
C TYR A 195 -23.34 -2.51 1.13
N GLU A 196 -24.49 -2.11 1.59
CA GLU A 196 -25.76 -2.71 1.20
C GLU A 196 -26.35 -2.05 -0.05
N THR A 197 -27.07 -2.83 -0.85
CA THR A 197 -27.85 -2.33 -1.99
C THR A 197 -29.09 -3.19 -2.17
N ARG A 198 -30.15 -2.67 -2.76
CA ARG A 198 -31.35 -3.45 -3.11
C ARG A 198 -31.06 -4.31 -4.32
N HIS A 199 -31.42 -5.61 -4.25
CA HIS A 199 -31.41 -6.46 -5.41
C HIS A 199 -32.59 -6.09 -6.32
N VAL A 200 -32.31 -5.92 -7.62
CA VAL A 200 -33.29 -5.57 -8.63
C VAL A 200 -33.41 -6.68 -9.68
N ASP A 201 -34.58 -6.77 -10.28
CA ASP A 201 -34.84 -7.66 -11.41
C ASP A 201 -34.26 -7.12 -12.74
N SER A 202 -34.61 -7.74 -13.85
CA SER A 202 -34.13 -7.36 -15.19
C SER A 202 -34.68 -6.03 -15.71
N VAL A 203 -35.75 -5.51 -15.10
CA VAL A 203 -36.34 -4.20 -15.45
C VAL A 203 -36.00 -3.10 -14.46
N GLY A 204 -35.19 -3.45 -13.41
CA GLY A 204 -34.72 -2.49 -12.43
C GLY A 204 -35.61 -2.33 -11.19
N GLU A 205 -36.66 -3.15 -11.05
CA GLU A 205 -37.56 -3.10 -9.89
C GLU A 205 -37.03 -3.93 -8.73
N PRO A 206 -37.19 -3.47 -7.46
CA PRO A 206 -36.75 -4.19 -6.28
C PRO A 206 -37.40 -5.58 -6.18
N VAL A 207 -36.57 -6.62 -6.06
CA VAL A 207 -37.03 -7.99 -5.79
C VAL A 207 -37.47 -8.07 -4.32
N ILE A 208 -38.74 -8.50 -4.11
CA ILE A 208 -39.30 -8.66 -2.77
C ILE A 208 -39.16 -10.09 -2.31
N GLY A 209 -38.61 -10.28 -1.12
CA GLY A 209 -38.49 -11.59 -0.48
C GLY A 209 -39.81 -12.14 0.06
N ILE A 210 -39.78 -13.37 0.52
CA ILE A 210 -40.97 -14.05 1.10
C ILE A 210 -41.50 -13.40 2.37
N ASP A 211 -40.66 -12.58 3.03
CA ASP A 211 -41.00 -11.78 4.22
C ASP A 211 -41.60 -10.42 3.88
N GLY A 212 -41.85 -10.12 2.60
CA GLY A 212 -42.39 -8.86 2.10
C GLY A 212 -41.39 -7.69 2.10
N ARG A 213 -40.10 -7.94 2.36
CA ARG A 213 -39.04 -6.92 2.35
C ARG A 213 -38.21 -7.01 1.07
N PRO A 214 -37.59 -5.92 0.62
CA PRO A 214 -36.63 -5.98 -0.48
C PRO A 214 -35.48 -6.94 -0.16
N VAL A 215 -35.11 -7.77 -1.13
CA VAL A 215 -33.90 -8.59 -1.03
C VAL A 215 -32.69 -7.66 -1.09
N MET A 216 -31.81 -7.76 -0.08
CA MET A 216 -30.59 -6.97 -0.04
C MET A 216 -29.43 -7.74 -0.66
N GLY A 217 -28.54 -6.99 -1.31
CA GLY A 217 -27.27 -7.47 -1.82
C GLY A 217 -26.11 -6.74 -1.14
N LYS A 218 -24.92 -7.34 -1.22
CA LYS A 218 -23.68 -6.75 -0.72
C LYS A 218 -22.85 -6.19 -1.88
N ILE A 219 -22.53 -4.91 -1.82
CA ILE A 219 -21.71 -4.21 -2.82
C ILE A 219 -20.29 -4.77 -2.83
N ASN A 220 -19.79 -5.16 -4.02
CA ASN A 220 -18.39 -5.49 -4.27
C ASN A 220 -17.58 -4.22 -4.59
N TYR A 221 -18.14 -3.41 -5.51
CA TYR A 221 -17.58 -2.11 -5.87
C TYR A 221 -18.64 -1.22 -6.51
N VAL A 222 -18.38 0.09 -6.47
CA VAL A 222 -19.13 1.11 -7.20
C VAL A 222 -18.19 1.75 -8.21
N VAL A 223 -18.67 1.91 -9.44
CA VAL A 223 -17.95 2.71 -10.46
C VAL A 223 -18.38 4.15 -10.32
N TRP A 224 -17.41 5.02 -10.05
CA TRP A 224 -17.56 6.45 -10.06
C TRP A 224 -17.02 7.04 -11.36
N SER A 225 -17.66 8.04 -11.88
CA SER A 225 -17.29 8.73 -13.12
C SER A 225 -17.14 10.21 -12.91
N ASP A 226 -16.10 10.81 -13.52
CA ASP A 226 -16.02 12.25 -13.65
C ASP A 226 -17.20 12.79 -14.44
N VAL A 227 -17.64 14.00 -14.07
CA VAL A 227 -18.64 14.78 -14.78
C VAL A 227 -17.95 15.95 -15.48
N PHE A 228 -18.15 16.07 -16.79
CA PHE A 228 -17.60 17.14 -17.61
C PHE A 228 -18.68 18.15 -18.01
N ILE A 229 -18.27 19.37 -18.35
CA ILE A 229 -19.15 20.42 -18.84
C ILE A 229 -18.96 20.56 -20.34
N CYS A 230 -20.04 20.48 -21.10
CA CYS A 230 -20.01 20.77 -22.53
C CYS A 230 -19.65 22.23 -22.78
N PRO A 231 -18.58 22.54 -23.54
CA PRO A 231 -18.16 23.92 -23.78
C PRO A 231 -19.16 24.71 -24.65
N SER A 232 -20.04 24.02 -25.39
CA SER A 232 -21.01 24.65 -26.30
C SER A 232 -22.36 24.99 -25.68
N CYS A 233 -22.84 24.18 -24.67
CA CYS A 233 -24.18 24.35 -24.13
C CYS A 233 -24.25 24.20 -22.60
N SER A 234 -23.09 24.06 -21.94
CA SER A 234 -22.95 23.90 -20.47
C SER A 234 -23.68 22.70 -19.87
N GLU A 235 -24.05 21.72 -20.69
CA GLU A 235 -24.63 20.46 -20.21
C GLU A 235 -23.62 19.64 -19.43
N GLU A 236 -24.02 19.06 -18.30
CA GLU A 236 -23.21 18.10 -17.56
C GLU A 236 -23.18 16.74 -18.28
N LEU A 237 -21.99 16.23 -18.49
CA LEU A 237 -21.72 14.99 -19.24
C LEU A 237 -21.04 13.99 -18.33
N VAL A 238 -21.75 12.96 -17.92
CA VAL A 238 -21.17 11.83 -17.18
C VAL A 238 -20.25 11.06 -18.14
N TYR A 239 -18.93 11.02 -17.84
CA TYR A 239 -17.94 10.44 -18.75
C TYR A 239 -18.18 8.96 -19.01
N TRP A 240 -18.56 8.17 -18.01
CA TRP A 240 -18.87 6.76 -18.16
C TRP A 240 -19.95 6.51 -19.23
N ASP A 241 -21.02 7.28 -19.21
CA ASP A 241 -22.13 7.13 -20.16
C ASP A 241 -21.76 7.52 -21.60
N ARG A 242 -20.66 8.23 -21.78
CA ARG A 242 -20.16 8.69 -23.09
C ARG A 242 -18.98 7.87 -23.58
N ALA A 243 -18.17 7.35 -22.67
CA ALA A 243 -16.94 6.61 -22.97
C ALA A 243 -17.14 5.08 -23.07
N VAL A 244 -18.33 4.59 -22.68
CA VAL A 244 -18.64 3.15 -22.72
C VAL A 244 -19.86 2.92 -23.57
N GLU A 245 -19.73 2.17 -24.66
CA GLU A 245 -20.87 1.76 -25.49
C GLU A 245 -21.77 0.77 -24.73
N ALA A 246 -23.03 0.64 -25.20
CA ALA A 246 -24.01 -0.26 -24.61
C ALA A 246 -23.54 -1.75 -24.59
N ASN A 247 -22.61 -2.12 -25.47
CA ASN A 247 -21.96 -3.43 -25.51
C ASN A 247 -20.77 -3.57 -24.54
N GLY A 248 -20.51 -2.56 -23.70
CA GLY A 248 -19.37 -2.53 -22.77
C GLY A 248 -18.02 -2.26 -23.44
N ARG A 249 -17.98 -1.80 -24.68
CA ARG A 249 -16.75 -1.43 -25.36
C ARG A 249 -16.38 0.02 -25.03
N GLN A 250 -15.13 0.26 -24.74
CA GLN A 250 -14.64 1.61 -24.53
C GLN A 250 -14.64 2.36 -25.89
N VAL A 251 -15.35 3.47 -25.95
CA VAL A 251 -15.33 4.38 -27.10
C VAL A 251 -13.94 5.05 -27.14
N GLY A 252 -13.43 5.27 -28.33
CA GLY A 252 -12.17 6.02 -28.52
C GLY A 252 -12.24 7.45 -27.93
N ASN A 253 -11.25 8.28 -28.23
CA ASN A 253 -11.03 9.60 -27.59
C ASN A 253 -12.12 10.66 -27.82
N GLY A 254 -13.30 10.33 -28.40
CA GLY A 254 -14.35 11.30 -28.73
C GLY A 254 -15.77 10.81 -28.41
N PHE A 255 -16.64 11.73 -28.04
CA PHE A 255 -18.07 11.50 -27.76
C PHE A 255 -18.91 12.70 -28.22
N THR A 256 -20.23 12.52 -28.27
CA THR A 256 -21.17 13.55 -28.71
C THR A 256 -22.00 14.05 -27.54
N CYS A 257 -22.13 15.37 -27.40
CA CYS A 257 -23.03 15.95 -26.41
C CYS A 257 -24.48 15.60 -26.76
N PRO A 258 -25.26 15.01 -25.84
CA PRO A 258 -26.61 14.59 -26.15
C PRO A 258 -27.58 15.76 -26.33
N LYS A 259 -27.28 16.96 -25.79
CA LYS A 259 -28.11 18.13 -25.84
C LYS A 259 -27.92 18.96 -27.10
N CYS A 260 -26.69 19.24 -27.50
CA CYS A 260 -26.40 20.14 -28.62
C CYS A 260 -25.76 19.45 -29.84
N GLY A 261 -25.46 18.15 -29.78
CA GLY A 261 -24.89 17.40 -30.88
C GLY A 261 -23.38 17.68 -31.16
N THR A 262 -22.72 18.54 -30.39
CA THR A 262 -21.30 18.86 -30.58
C THR A 262 -20.45 17.63 -30.34
N LYS A 263 -19.54 17.35 -31.30
CA LYS A 263 -18.50 16.30 -31.14
C LYS A 263 -17.37 16.84 -30.27
N LEU A 264 -17.02 16.10 -29.23
CA LEU A 264 -16.09 16.51 -28.18
C LEU A 264 -15.04 15.44 -27.94
N LYS A 265 -13.85 15.88 -27.55
CA LYS A 265 -12.85 15.05 -26.88
C LYS A 265 -12.82 15.39 -25.40
N LYS A 266 -12.33 14.50 -24.58
CA LYS A 266 -12.15 14.73 -23.13
C LYS A 266 -11.33 16.00 -22.83
N SER A 267 -10.31 16.28 -23.66
CA SER A 267 -9.45 17.47 -23.59
C SER A 267 -10.18 18.79 -23.85
N ASP A 268 -11.32 18.74 -24.55
CA ASP A 268 -12.10 19.93 -24.92
C ASP A 268 -13.03 20.38 -23.77
N CYS A 269 -13.20 19.55 -22.75
CA CYS A 269 -14.16 19.74 -21.67
C CYS A 269 -13.47 20.03 -20.35
N GLN A 270 -14.06 20.93 -19.56
CA GLN A 270 -13.67 21.12 -18.16
C GLN A 270 -14.46 20.15 -17.27
N ARG A 271 -13.86 19.72 -16.15
CA ARG A 271 -14.61 18.96 -15.13
C ARG A 271 -15.57 19.87 -14.39
N ALA A 272 -16.77 19.39 -14.16
CA ALA A 272 -17.69 20.01 -13.22
C ALA A 272 -17.07 20.01 -11.82
N GLN A 273 -17.37 20.99 -11.02
CA GLN A 273 -16.87 21.10 -9.64
C GLN A 273 -18.01 21.05 -8.64
N VAL A 274 -17.70 20.56 -7.45
CA VAL A 274 -18.59 20.58 -6.28
C VAL A 274 -17.81 21.13 -5.10
N SER A 275 -18.46 22.02 -4.32
CA SER A 275 -17.89 22.55 -3.08
C SER A 275 -18.49 21.83 -1.88
N TYR A 276 -17.65 21.52 -0.90
CA TYR A 276 -18.06 20.93 0.37
C TYR A 276 -17.28 21.57 1.54
N PHE A 277 -17.86 21.53 2.72
CA PHE A 277 -17.18 21.96 3.94
C PHE A 277 -16.41 20.78 4.53
N ASP A 278 -15.09 20.93 4.63
CA ASP A 278 -14.22 19.96 5.27
C ASP A 278 -14.10 20.25 6.76
N ALA A 279 -14.72 19.40 7.57
CA ALA A 279 -14.76 19.59 9.03
C ALA A 279 -13.41 19.38 9.72
N LYS A 280 -12.48 18.58 9.12
CA LYS A 280 -11.14 18.37 9.67
C LYS A 280 -10.24 19.57 9.43
N LEU A 281 -10.37 20.22 8.29
CA LEU A 281 -9.59 21.39 7.91
C LEU A 281 -10.29 22.71 8.32
N GLY A 282 -11.57 22.65 8.67
CA GLY A 282 -12.38 23.85 9.03
C GLY A 282 -12.58 24.83 7.88
N LYS A 283 -12.54 24.35 6.60
CA LYS A 283 -12.65 25.21 5.41
C LYS A 283 -13.49 24.58 4.30
N THR A 284 -14.01 25.43 3.42
CA THR A 284 -14.70 24.99 2.20
C THR A 284 -13.69 24.70 1.10
N LEU A 285 -13.78 23.51 0.51
CA LEU A 285 -12.97 23.06 -0.60
C LEU A 285 -13.83 22.85 -1.85
N ALA A 286 -13.24 23.03 -3.03
CA ALA A 286 -13.86 22.71 -4.30
C ALA A 286 -13.06 21.58 -4.96
N VAL A 287 -13.74 20.52 -5.38
CA VAL A 287 -13.15 19.35 -6.04
C VAL A 287 -13.91 18.99 -7.29
N SER A 288 -13.32 18.20 -8.17
CA SER A 288 -14.02 17.68 -9.34
C SER A 288 -15.23 16.83 -8.94
N LYS A 289 -16.37 17.10 -9.57
CA LYS A 289 -17.60 16.36 -9.39
C LYS A 289 -17.45 14.94 -9.94
N GLN A 290 -17.74 13.95 -9.12
CA GLN A 290 -17.88 12.55 -9.52
C GLN A 290 -19.28 12.05 -9.18
N THR A 291 -19.79 11.12 -9.98
CA THR A 291 -21.10 10.51 -9.78
C THR A 291 -21.00 8.99 -9.88
N PRO A 292 -21.75 8.22 -9.05
CA PRO A 292 -21.78 6.76 -9.18
C PRO A 292 -22.59 6.36 -10.42
N THR A 293 -22.09 5.39 -11.18
CA THR A 293 -22.68 5.02 -12.48
C THR A 293 -23.04 3.55 -12.58
N LEU A 294 -22.36 2.69 -11.84
CA LEU A 294 -22.60 1.25 -11.82
C LEU A 294 -22.24 0.67 -10.46
N ILE A 295 -23.09 -0.24 -9.98
CA ILE A 295 -22.85 -1.02 -8.76
C ILE A 295 -22.74 -2.48 -9.13
N SER A 296 -21.61 -3.11 -8.76
CA SER A 296 -21.46 -4.56 -8.77
C SER A 296 -21.71 -5.10 -7.37
N TYR A 297 -22.59 -6.08 -7.24
CA TYR A 297 -23.00 -6.61 -5.94
C TYR A 297 -23.29 -8.11 -6.00
N ILE A 298 -23.35 -8.73 -4.83
CA ILE A 298 -23.76 -10.13 -4.65
C ILE A 298 -25.10 -10.16 -3.94
N ALA A 299 -26.07 -10.86 -4.52
CA ALA A 299 -27.34 -11.19 -3.89
C ALA A 299 -27.71 -12.65 -4.25
N LEU A 300 -28.39 -13.35 -3.34
CA LEU A 300 -28.81 -14.75 -3.55
C LEU A 300 -27.68 -15.66 -4.04
N GLY A 301 -26.46 -15.42 -3.58
CA GLY A 301 -25.26 -16.20 -3.94
C GLY A 301 -24.72 -15.96 -5.37
N LYS A 302 -25.24 -14.96 -6.10
CA LYS A 302 -24.83 -14.63 -7.47
C LYS A 302 -24.37 -13.18 -7.58
N LYS A 303 -23.50 -12.92 -8.56
CA LYS A 303 -23.02 -11.57 -8.89
C LYS A 303 -23.98 -10.91 -9.87
N PHE A 304 -24.32 -9.64 -9.57
CA PHE A 304 -25.16 -8.76 -10.38
C PHE A 304 -24.52 -7.41 -10.59
N GLU A 305 -25.04 -6.68 -11.57
CA GLU A 305 -24.68 -5.28 -11.82
C GLU A 305 -25.96 -4.48 -12.07
N LYS A 306 -26.00 -3.25 -11.55
CA LYS A 306 -27.12 -2.30 -11.76
C LYS A 306 -26.61 -0.87 -11.83
N ARG A 307 -27.42 0.04 -12.38
CA ARG A 307 -27.25 1.48 -12.14
C ARG A 307 -27.65 1.79 -10.70
N PRO A 308 -27.00 2.79 -10.05
CA PRO A 308 -27.48 3.28 -8.75
C PRO A 308 -28.93 3.76 -8.83
N ASP A 309 -29.76 3.32 -7.91
CA ASP A 309 -31.12 3.81 -7.71
C ASP A 309 -31.19 4.83 -6.55
N GLU A 310 -32.39 5.33 -6.22
CA GLU A 310 -32.60 6.32 -5.16
C GLU A 310 -32.08 5.82 -3.80
N PHE A 311 -32.29 4.55 -3.47
CA PHE A 311 -31.77 3.95 -2.23
C PHE A 311 -30.24 4.03 -2.15
N ASP A 312 -29.55 3.75 -3.27
CA ASP A 312 -28.08 3.77 -3.31
C ASP A 312 -27.54 5.20 -3.15
N LEU A 313 -28.21 6.19 -3.76
CA LEU A 313 -27.84 7.60 -3.65
C LEU A 313 -28.04 8.11 -2.22
N GLU A 314 -29.20 7.80 -1.60
CA GLU A 314 -29.47 8.11 -0.19
C GLU A 314 -28.45 7.45 0.75
N LEU A 315 -28.03 6.20 0.46
CA LEU A 315 -27.02 5.50 1.24
C LEU A 315 -25.66 6.20 1.14
N ILE A 316 -25.26 6.65 -0.05
CA ILE A 316 -24.03 7.40 -0.27
C ILE A 316 -24.05 8.71 0.53
N GLU A 317 -25.14 9.48 0.45
CA GLU A 317 -25.32 10.71 1.22
C GLU A 317 -25.27 10.45 2.73
N LYS A 318 -25.92 9.39 3.19
CA LYS A 318 -25.85 8.96 4.59
C LYS A 318 -24.43 8.62 5.02
N CYS A 319 -23.64 7.94 4.17
CA CYS A 319 -22.23 7.65 4.45
C CYS A 319 -21.41 8.95 4.57
N SER A 320 -21.60 9.91 3.67
CA SER A 320 -20.91 11.20 3.71
C SER A 320 -21.28 12.05 4.93
N ALA A 321 -22.48 11.87 5.49
CA ALA A 321 -22.92 12.55 6.71
C ALA A 321 -22.34 11.93 8.00
N VAL A 322 -21.73 10.74 7.94
CA VAL A 322 -21.11 10.09 9.10
C VAL A 322 -19.79 10.77 9.41
N SER A 323 -19.71 11.41 10.56
CA SER A 323 -18.42 11.89 11.07
C SER A 323 -17.59 10.69 11.56
N SER A 324 -16.40 10.50 11.01
CA SER A 324 -15.49 9.44 11.54
C SER A 324 -15.06 9.78 12.97
N PRO A 325 -15.34 8.92 13.95
CA PRO A 325 -14.91 9.12 15.33
C PRO A 325 -13.42 8.82 15.52
N THR A 326 -12.77 8.24 14.53
CA THR A 326 -11.39 7.76 14.56
C THR A 326 -10.49 8.62 13.67
N TRP A 327 -9.20 8.58 13.96
CA TRP A 327 -8.19 9.32 13.22
C TRP A 327 -8.01 8.78 11.79
N TYR A 328 -7.79 9.69 10.84
CA TYR A 328 -7.28 9.42 9.50
C TYR A 328 -6.35 10.56 9.06
N PRO A 329 -5.39 10.33 8.12
CA PRO A 329 -4.49 11.37 7.64
C PRO A 329 -5.24 12.40 6.80
N PHE A 330 -5.00 13.68 7.07
CA PHE A 330 -5.57 14.81 6.32
C PHE A 330 -4.49 15.84 5.95
N ASP A 331 -3.24 15.39 5.91
CA ASP A 331 -2.08 16.20 5.59
C ASP A 331 -2.16 16.72 4.15
N TYR A 332 -1.56 17.90 3.92
CA TYR A 332 -1.36 18.45 2.60
C TYR A 332 -0.35 17.59 1.82
N ILE A 333 -0.61 17.34 0.56
CA ILE A 333 0.32 16.64 -0.33
C ILE A 333 1.18 17.70 -1.01
N GLU A 334 2.49 17.60 -0.81
CA GLU A 334 3.46 18.53 -1.39
C GLU A 334 3.34 18.57 -2.93
N ASP A 335 3.70 19.73 -3.50
CA ASP A 335 3.69 19.90 -4.94
C ASP A 335 4.85 19.12 -5.58
N GLY A 336 4.56 18.50 -6.71
CA GLY A 336 5.54 17.70 -7.44
C GLY A 336 4.93 17.06 -8.69
N ASP A 337 5.77 16.61 -9.58
CA ASP A 337 5.35 16.05 -10.87
C ASP A 337 4.39 14.88 -10.72
N ASN A 338 4.64 14.01 -9.73
CA ASN A 338 3.83 12.83 -9.49
C ASN A 338 2.43 13.14 -8.93
N ALA A 339 2.25 14.27 -8.23
CA ALA A 339 0.98 14.71 -7.66
C ALA A 339 0.21 15.68 -8.57
N SER A 340 0.87 16.27 -9.55
CA SER A 340 0.35 17.36 -10.38
C SER A 340 -0.96 17.04 -11.09
N GLN A 341 -1.10 15.81 -11.62
CA GLN A 341 -2.33 15.42 -12.34
C GLN A 341 -3.56 15.46 -11.42
N ALA A 342 -3.50 14.89 -10.25
CA ALA A 342 -4.62 14.86 -9.31
C ALA A 342 -4.96 16.25 -8.77
N LYS A 343 -3.94 17.06 -8.46
CA LYS A 343 -4.11 18.45 -8.00
C LYS A 343 -4.73 19.34 -9.08
N ILE A 344 -4.18 19.33 -10.30
CA ILE A 344 -4.66 20.18 -11.39
C ILE A 344 -6.03 19.74 -11.89
N SER A 345 -6.25 18.44 -12.05
CA SER A 345 -7.46 17.94 -12.71
C SER A 345 -8.60 17.64 -11.76
N HIS A 346 -8.34 17.34 -10.49
CA HIS A 346 -9.36 16.96 -9.51
C HIS A 346 -9.39 17.89 -8.29
N HIS A 347 -8.39 18.77 -8.13
CA HIS A 347 -8.21 19.65 -6.95
C HIS A 347 -8.09 18.84 -5.66
N PHE A 348 -7.34 17.72 -5.70
CA PHE A 348 -7.04 16.89 -4.53
C PHE A 348 -5.70 17.31 -3.94
N ASP A 349 -5.76 18.17 -2.93
CA ASP A 349 -4.58 18.71 -2.25
C ASP A 349 -4.22 17.96 -0.96
N TYR A 350 -5.17 17.20 -0.39
CA TYR A 350 -5.04 16.54 0.90
C TYR A 350 -5.20 15.03 0.79
N VAL A 351 -4.50 14.28 1.65
CA VAL A 351 -4.47 12.80 1.62
C VAL A 351 -5.86 12.17 1.64
N HIS A 352 -6.75 12.65 2.52
CA HIS A 352 -8.11 12.07 2.64
C HIS A 352 -8.98 12.25 1.40
N GLN A 353 -8.73 13.25 0.56
CA GLN A 353 -9.48 13.49 -0.68
C GLN A 353 -9.30 12.38 -1.73
N TYR A 354 -8.25 11.58 -1.60
CA TYR A 354 -7.99 10.41 -2.46
C TYR A 354 -8.82 9.18 -2.08
N TYR A 355 -9.72 9.31 -1.12
CA TYR A 355 -10.63 8.24 -0.69
C TYR A 355 -12.08 8.71 -0.79
N TYR A 356 -13.00 7.76 -0.99
CA TYR A 356 -14.43 8.00 -0.80
C TYR A 356 -14.77 7.93 0.70
N ASP A 357 -15.79 8.66 1.13
CA ASP A 357 -16.11 8.84 2.55
C ASP A 357 -16.27 7.51 3.29
N ARG A 358 -17.06 6.56 2.73
CA ARG A 358 -17.21 5.25 3.39
C ARG A 358 -15.92 4.45 3.43
N SER A 359 -15.07 4.53 2.38
CA SER A 359 -13.76 3.88 2.38
C SER A 359 -12.86 4.47 3.47
N LEU A 360 -12.84 5.79 3.61
CA LEU A 360 -12.09 6.50 4.64
C LEU A 360 -12.55 6.11 6.04
N ILE A 361 -13.86 6.07 6.29
CA ILE A 361 -14.46 5.68 7.57
C ILE A 361 -14.07 4.25 7.92
N VAL A 362 -14.20 3.31 6.98
CA VAL A 362 -13.88 1.90 7.23
C VAL A 362 -12.38 1.71 7.49
N PHE A 363 -11.51 2.35 6.70
CA PHE A 363 -10.07 2.31 6.93
C PHE A 363 -9.68 2.90 8.29
N SER A 364 -10.24 4.04 8.68
CA SER A 364 -9.93 4.69 9.96
C SER A 364 -10.36 3.83 11.16
N GLN A 365 -11.52 3.16 11.08
CA GLN A 365 -11.95 2.25 12.13
C GLN A 365 -11.13 0.96 12.17
N LEU A 366 -10.79 0.36 11.02
CA LEU A 366 -9.90 -0.80 10.98
C LEU A 366 -8.53 -0.46 11.55
N TRP A 367 -7.99 0.73 11.23
CA TRP A 367 -6.72 1.22 11.76
C TRP A 367 -6.74 1.40 13.27
N ASP A 368 -7.80 2.01 13.81
CA ASP A 368 -7.98 2.18 15.24
C ASP A 368 -8.07 0.83 15.98
N LYS A 369 -8.86 -0.11 15.45
CA LYS A 369 -8.95 -1.48 16.00
C LYS A 369 -7.60 -2.22 15.92
N ALA A 370 -6.87 -2.08 14.81
CA ALA A 370 -5.54 -2.65 14.64
C ALA A 370 -4.53 -2.07 15.63
N THR A 371 -4.58 -0.76 15.87
CA THR A 371 -3.69 -0.07 16.82
C THR A 371 -3.81 -0.60 18.24
N ARG A 372 -5.02 -1.00 18.65
CA ARG A 372 -5.30 -1.53 20.00
C ARG A 372 -5.11 -3.04 20.12
N SER A 373 -4.80 -3.73 19.02
CA SER A 373 -4.60 -5.18 19.02
C SER A 373 -3.19 -5.56 19.48
N ILE A 374 -3.06 -6.77 20.07
CA ILE A 374 -1.77 -7.39 20.36
C ILE A 374 -0.94 -7.62 19.09
N CYS A 375 -1.60 -7.77 17.92
CA CYS A 375 -0.98 -7.92 16.59
C CYS A 375 -0.91 -6.60 15.82
N SER A 376 -0.72 -5.47 16.51
CA SER A 376 -0.87 -4.12 15.94
C SER A 376 -0.07 -3.92 14.64
N ASN A 377 1.22 -4.25 14.60
CA ASN A 377 2.06 -4.01 13.42
C ASN A 377 1.64 -4.86 12.22
N THR A 378 1.37 -6.15 12.43
CA THR A 378 0.96 -7.06 11.35
C THR A 378 -0.45 -6.75 10.82
N LEU A 379 -1.36 -6.28 11.67
CA LEU A 379 -2.67 -5.82 11.24
C LEU A 379 -2.58 -4.50 10.44
N ARG A 380 -1.72 -3.58 10.85
CA ARG A 380 -1.45 -2.36 10.07
C ARG A 380 -0.79 -2.69 8.75
N PHE A 381 0.14 -3.65 8.70
CA PHE A 381 0.73 -4.16 7.47
C PHE A 381 -0.33 -4.74 6.52
N LEU A 382 -1.29 -5.51 7.03
CA LEU A 382 -2.43 -6.01 6.26
C LEU A 382 -3.25 -4.86 5.65
N ILE A 383 -3.60 -3.84 6.44
CA ILE A 383 -4.40 -2.69 6.00
C ILE A 383 -3.63 -1.88 4.95
N THR A 384 -2.34 -1.57 5.20
CA THR A 384 -1.53 -0.77 4.26
C THR A 384 -1.29 -1.47 2.93
N SER A 385 -1.33 -2.80 2.88
CA SER A 385 -1.15 -3.57 1.65
C SER A 385 -2.22 -3.29 0.57
N VAL A 386 -3.40 -2.80 0.97
CA VAL A 386 -4.51 -2.48 0.08
C VAL A 386 -4.87 -0.99 0.04
N LEU A 387 -4.33 -0.20 0.95
CA LEU A 387 -4.72 1.18 1.19
C LEU A 387 -4.63 2.04 -0.09
N VAL A 388 -3.47 2.07 -0.74
CA VAL A 388 -3.21 2.93 -1.90
C VAL A 388 -3.68 2.28 -3.18
N LYS A 389 -3.18 1.08 -3.49
CA LYS A 389 -3.34 0.45 -4.80
C LYS A 389 -4.78 0.14 -5.18
N THR A 390 -5.59 -0.28 -4.24
CA THR A 390 -6.94 -0.81 -4.50
C THR A 390 -8.04 -0.18 -3.65
N GLY A 391 -7.68 0.51 -2.57
CA GLY A 391 -8.63 1.14 -1.64
C GLY A 391 -8.87 2.63 -1.89
N SER A 392 -8.06 3.27 -2.75
CA SER A 392 -8.11 4.71 -3.06
C SER A 392 -8.73 5.01 -4.43
N LYS A 393 -8.87 6.29 -4.74
CA LYS A 393 -9.31 6.80 -6.05
C LYS A 393 -8.29 6.61 -7.18
N PHE A 394 -7.14 5.99 -6.90
CA PHE A 394 -6.18 5.57 -7.95
C PHE A 394 -6.60 4.27 -8.64
N HIS A 395 -7.64 3.59 -8.16
CA HIS A 395 -8.05 2.29 -8.69
C HIS A 395 -8.72 2.43 -10.05
N ASN A 396 -7.93 2.28 -11.10
CA ASN A 396 -8.34 2.39 -12.49
C ASN A 396 -9.24 1.23 -12.93
N ILE A 397 -10.11 1.51 -13.90
CA ILE A 397 -11.00 0.54 -14.52
C ILE A 397 -10.61 0.39 -15.99
N GLY A 398 -10.32 -0.83 -16.40
CA GLY A 398 -10.25 -1.21 -17.81
C GLY A 398 -11.53 -1.93 -18.24
N ILE A 399 -11.85 -1.83 -19.52
CA ILE A 399 -12.93 -2.64 -20.12
C ILE A 399 -12.30 -3.54 -21.17
N LYS A 400 -12.47 -4.85 -21.00
CA LYS A 400 -11.98 -5.87 -21.92
C LYS A 400 -13.11 -6.85 -22.22
N ASP A 401 -13.42 -7.06 -23.51
CA ASP A 401 -14.45 -7.98 -23.99
C ASP A 401 -15.82 -7.75 -23.32
N GLY A 402 -16.22 -6.48 -23.16
CA GLY A 402 -17.47 -6.09 -22.52
C GLY A 402 -17.51 -6.28 -20.99
N LYS A 403 -16.40 -6.68 -20.37
CA LYS A 403 -16.30 -6.91 -18.93
C LYS A 403 -15.41 -5.87 -18.27
N ILE A 404 -15.84 -5.42 -17.09
CA ILE A 404 -15.04 -4.53 -16.26
C ILE A 404 -13.85 -5.31 -15.70
N ASN A 405 -12.65 -4.79 -15.93
CA ASN A 405 -11.41 -5.24 -15.35
C ASN A 405 -10.89 -4.16 -14.37
N LEU A 406 -10.68 -4.56 -13.15
CA LEU A 406 -10.14 -3.69 -12.11
C LEU A 406 -8.60 -3.69 -12.21
N ALA A 407 -8.05 -2.70 -12.93
CA ALA A 407 -6.64 -2.68 -13.32
C ALA A 407 -5.69 -2.22 -12.18
N GLY A 408 -6.23 -1.68 -11.08
CA GLY A 408 -5.42 -1.11 -10.00
C GLY A 408 -4.78 0.24 -10.36
N GLN A 409 -3.86 0.68 -9.53
CA GLN A 409 -3.13 1.95 -9.70
C GLN A 409 -2.15 1.89 -10.88
N MET A 410 -2.01 2.99 -11.61
CA MET A 410 -0.91 3.18 -12.55
C MET A 410 0.41 3.31 -11.79
N PRO A 411 1.48 2.63 -12.22
CA PRO A 411 2.77 2.69 -11.53
C PRO A 411 3.39 4.10 -11.62
N ASN A 412 4.11 4.48 -10.57
CA ASN A 412 4.96 5.68 -10.48
C ASN A 412 4.26 7.04 -10.61
N VAL A 413 2.93 7.09 -10.47
CA VAL A 413 2.17 8.36 -10.52
C VAL A 413 0.98 8.32 -9.56
N LEU A 414 0.61 9.47 -9.00
CA LEU A 414 -0.63 9.67 -8.27
C LEU A 414 -1.75 10.05 -9.27
N PHE A 415 -2.05 9.12 -10.19
CA PHE A 415 -3.00 9.35 -11.27
C PHE A 415 -4.42 8.97 -10.85
N VAL A 416 -5.34 9.94 -10.86
CA VAL A 416 -6.78 9.71 -10.66
C VAL A 416 -7.46 9.59 -12.02
N PRO A 417 -7.96 8.39 -12.40
CA PRO A 417 -8.64 8.19 -13.67
C PRO A 417 -10.04 8.80 -13.66
N SER A 418 -10.61 9.04 -14.85
CA SER A 418 -11.97 9.57 -14.98
C SER A 418 -13.07 8.55 -14.67
N SER A 419 -12.70 7.28 -14.50
CA SER A 419 -13.58 6.23 -14.00
C SER A 419 -12.84 5.42 -12.95
N VAL A 420 -13.36 5.40 -11.73
CA VAL A 420 -12.72 4.84 -10.55
C VAL A 420 -13.58 3.73 -9.96
N ALA A 421 -12.97 2.65 -9.49
CA ALA A 421 -13.63 1.61 -8.73
C ALA A 421 -13.48 1.84 -7.22
N GLU A 422 -14.56 2.21 -6.54
CA GLU A 422 -14.63 2.19 -5.09
C GLU A 422 -14.95 0.79 -4.60
N ARG A 423 -14.01 0.13 -3.93
CA ARG A 423 -14.13 -1.25 -3.47
C ARG A 423 -14.81 -1.35 -2.10
N ASN A 424 -15.42 -2.50 -1.82
CA ASN A 424 -15.76 -2.86 -0.44
C ASN A 424 -14.46 -3.14 0.35
N ILE A 425 -14.12 -2.24 1.25
CA ILE A 425 -12.84 -2.27 1.98
C ILE A 425 -12.75 -3.47 2.92
N ILE A 426 -13.84 -3.85 3.56
CA ILE A 426 -13.86 -5.00 4.49
C ILE A 426 -13.53 -6.29 3.73
N ASP A 427 -14.17 -6.50 2.58
CA ASP A 427 -13.93 -7.68 1.76
C ASP A 427 -12.55 -7.65 1.08
N LEU A 428 -12.07 -6.45 0.74
CA LEU A 428 -10.74 -6.26 0.18
C LEU A 428 -9.65 -6.68 1.17
N VAL A 429 -9.72 -6.20 2.42
CA VAL A 429 -8.78 -6.57 3.49
C VAL A 429 -8.90 -8.06 3.84
N ARG A 430 -10.14 -8.59 3.90
CA ARG A 430 -10.39 -10.04 4.12
C ARG A 430 -9.78 -10.90 3.02
N GLY A 431 -9.88 -10.47 1.77
CA GLY A 431 -9.24 -11.15 0.63
C GLY A 431 -7.73 -11.15 0.76
N LYS A 432 -7.15 -10.01 1.12
CA LYS A 432 -5.70 -9.83 1.25
C LYS A 432 -5.08 -10.62 2.41
N LEU A 433 -5.83 -10.88 3.47
CA LEU A 433 -5.39 -11.74 4.58
C LEU A 433 -4.90 -13.11 4.07
N LYS A 434 -5.58 -13.70 3.08
CA LYS A 434 -5.19 -15.00 2.49
C LYS A 434 -3.84 -14.95 1.76
N ASP A 435 -3.49 -13.79 1.19
CA ASP A 435 -2.21 -13.60 0.49
C ASP A 435 -1.06 -13.40 1.48
N ILE A 436 -1.34 -12.79 2.64
CA ILE A 436 -0.33 -12.44 3.65
C ILE A 436 -0.01 -13.59 4.59
N LEU A 437 -0.98 -14.42 4.97
CA LEU A 437 -0.77 -15.56 5.88
C LEU A 437 0.42 -16.46 5.49
N PRO A 438 0.62 -16.85 4.21
CA PRO A 438 1.77 -17.66 3.80
C PRO A 438 3.12 -16.99 4.04
N VAL A 439 3.18 -15.67 4.09
CA VAL A 439 4.42 -14.93 4.38
C VAL A 439 4.88 -15.21 5.81
N PHE A 440 3.97 -15.08 6.77
CA PHE A 440 4.27 -15.23 8.18
C PHE A 440 4.59 -16.67 8.60
N THR A 441 4.20 -17.67 7.81
CA THR A 441 4.57 -19.07 8.07
C THR A 441 6.00 -19.41 7.66
N ARG A 442 6.70 -18.52 6.92
CA ARG A 442 8.03 -18.76 6.34
C ARG A 442 9.14 -17.91 6.98
N ALA A 443 8.82 -16.84 7.69
CA ALA A 443 9.80 -15.95 8.29
C ALA A 443 10.45 -16.57 9.52
N HIS A 444 11.76 -16.32 9.69
CA HIS A 444 12.53 -16.70 10.86
C HIS A 444 12.87 -15.45 11.68
N ALA A 445 12.70 -15.55 13.00
CA ALA A 445 12.96 -14.44 13.91
C ALA A 445 14.43 -14.02 13.97
N ASN A 446 14.67 -12.72 14.18
CA ASN A 446 15.94 -12.18 14.62
C ASN A 446 17.14 -12.37 13.66
N GLN A 447 16.85 -12.54 12.36
CA GLN A 447 17.88 -12.65 11.32
C GLN A 447 18.22 -11.31 10.66
N SER A 448 17.44 -10.27 10.92
CA SER A 448 17.66 -8.94 10.33
C SER A 448 17.53 -7.85 11.37
N ILE A 449 18.32 -6.78 11.21
CA ILE A 449 18.16 -5.52 11.93
C ILE A 449 17.81 -4.42 10.93
N ILE A 450 16.86 -3.55 11.29
CA ILE A 450 16.26 -2.59 10.37
C ILE A 450 16.33 -1.19 10.96
N SER A 451 16.72 -0.23 10.13
CA SER A 451 16.95 1.17 10.47
C SER A 451 16.23 2.11 9.49
N VAL A 452 15.75 3.23 9.98
CA VAL A 452 15.33 4.37 9.16
C VAL A 452 16.42 5.42 9.20
N GLY A 453 17.03 5.74 8.06
CA GLY A 453 18.08 6.75 7.99
C GLY A 453 18.66 6.89 6.60
N ASP A 454 19.51 7.88 6.42
CA ASP A 454 20.28 8.06 5.21
C ASP A 454 21.34 6.94 5.07
N ALA A 455 21.54 6.46 3.85
CA ALA A 455 22.54 5.41 3.58
C ALA A 455 23.98 5.93 3.64
N SER A 456 24.19 7.25 3.70
CA SER A 456 25.51 7.86 3.85
C SER A 456 26.04 7.82 5.29
N ASP A 457 25.14 7.64 6.29
CA ASP A 457 25.53 7.50 7.72
C ASP A 457 24.71 6.38 8.40
N THR A 458 25.21 5.16 8.27
CA THR A 458 24.52 3.94 8.75
C THR A 458 24.96 3.47 10.13
N MET A 459 25.93 4.14 10.76
CA MET A 459 26.57 3.72 12.02
C MET A 459 27.19 2.30 11.98
N ILE A 460 27.43 1.76 10.80
CA ILE A 460 28.09 0.46 10.62
C ILE A 460 29.60 0.64 10.79
N PRO A 461 30.27 -0.11 11.70
CA PRO A 461 31.71 -0.04 11.83
C PRO A 461 32.43 -0.49 10.54
N ASP A 462 33.66 -0.03 10.36
CA ASP A 462 34.50 -0.44 9.23
C ASP A 462 34.78 -1.95 9.23
N LYS A 463 34.92 -2.53 8.04
CA LYS A 463 35.39 -3.91 7.82
C LYS A 463 34.55 -4.99 8.55
N CYS A 464 33.22 -4.86 8.59
CA CYS A 464 32.37 -5.82 9.31
C CYS A 464 31.20 -6.36 8.46
N ILE A 465 31.11 -6.00 7.19
CA ILE A 465 30.08 -6.46 6.26
C ILE A 465 30.71 -7.39 5.24
N ASP A 466 30.13 -8.57 5.06
CA ASP A 466 30.61 -9.57 4.11
C ASP A 466 30.13 -9.32 2.68
N TYR A 467 28.90 -8.78 2.52
CA TYR A 467 28.32 -8.50 1.21
C TYR A 467 27.34 -7.31 1.23
N ILE A 468 27.43 -6.47 0.23
CA ILE A 468 26.49 -5.36 0.03
C ILE A 468 25.64 -5.65 -1.21
N PHE A 469 24.33 -5.76 -1.02
CA PHE A 469 23.37 -5.81 -2.12
C PHE A 469 22.60 -4.50 -2.18
N VAL A 470 22.59 -3.84 -3.35
CA VAL A 470 21.91 -2.56 -3.52
C VAL A 470 21.17 -2.55 -4.85
N ASP A 471 19.88 -2.21 -4.81
CA ASP A 471 19.09 -1.88 -6.01
C ASP A 471 18.67 -0.41 -5.94
N ILE A 472 19.51 0.47 -6.49
CA ILE A 472 19.23 1.90 -6.54
C ILE A 472 18.33 2.18 -7.73
N ASN A 473 17.02 2.25 -7.50
CA ASN A 473 16.09 2.67 -8.53
C ASN A 473 16.01 4.21 -8.57
N THR A 474 16.78 4.80 -9.50
CA THR A 474 16.93 6.26 -9.66
C THR A 474 15.68 6.97 -10.21
N SER A 475 14.56 6.29 -10.38
CA SER A 475 13.33 6.87 -10.95
C SER A 475 12.51 7.71 -9.97
N ILE A 476 12.93 7.82 -8.71
CA ILE A 476 12.34 8.75 -7.73
C ILE A 476 13.43 9.75 -7.33
N PRO A 477 13.39 11.00 -7.81
CA PRO A 477 14.23 12.03 -7.22
C PRO A 477 13.74 12.22 -5.78
N CYS A 478 14.58 11.89 -4.81
CA CYS A 478 14.42 12.36 -3.45
C CYS A 478 14.61 13.88 -3.47
N VAL A 479 13.54 14.63 -3.60
CA VAL A 479 13.56 16.06 -3.33
C VAL A 479 13.46 16.20 -1.82
N ILE A 480 14.62 16.25 -1.16
CA ILE A 480 14.71 16.76 0.21
C ILE A 480 14.52 18.26 0.07
N ASN A 481 13.33 18.75 0.40
CA ASN A 481 13.12 20.18 0.54
C ASN A 481 13.69 20.64 1.88
N ASP A 482 14.80 21.35 1.85
CA ASP A 482 15.46 22.00 3.00
C ASP A 482 14.62 23.10 3.69
N HIS A 483 13.34 23.25 3.35
CA HIS A 483 12.49 24.35 3.83
C HIS A 483 11.14 23.88 4.40
N TYR A 484 11.15 22.91 5.32
CA TYR A 484 9.97 22.68 6.15
C TYR A 484 10.11 23.40 7.49
N GLU A 485 9.54 24.60 7.62
CA GLU A 485 9.24 25.21 8.91
C GLU A 485 7.90 24.66 9.42
N PRO A 486 7.88 23.96 10.58
CA PRO A 486 6.62 23.48 11.15
C PRO A 486 5.77 24.71 11.54
N GLN A 487 4.59 24.82 10.96
CA GLN A 487 3.60 25.80 11.42
C GLN A 487 3.13 25.39 12.82
N ASP A 488 3.41 26.24 13.80
CA ASP A 488 2.97 26.10 15.17
C ASP A 488 1.43 25.97 15.25
N PRO A 489 0.88 24.96 15.88
CA PRO A 489 -0.56 24.85 16.11
C PRO A 489 -0.94 25.44 17.45
N VAL A 490 -0.66 26.76 17.70
CA VAL A 490 -1.27 27.45 18.84
C VAL A 490 -1.45 28.93 18.51
N ALA A 491 -2.63 29.32 18.08
CA ALA A 491 -3.27 30.59 18.48
C ALA A 491 -4.71 30.60 17.98
N ALA A 492 -5.62 30.47 18.92
CA ALA A 492 -7.05 30.75 19.05
C ALA A 492 -7.95 29.56 19.21
#